data_c53a598ba03b7df2c432866c51cab52b
#
_entry.id   c53a598ba03b7df2c432866c51cab52b
#
_cell.length_a   1.000
_cell.length_b   1.000
_cell.length_c   1.000
_cell.angle_alpha   90.00
_cell.angle_beta   90.00
_cell.angle_gamma   90.00
#
_symmetry.space_group_name_H-M   'P 1'
#
loop_
_entity.id
_entity.type
_entity.pdbx_description
1 polymer ?
#
loop_
_entity_poly.entity_id
_entity_poly.type
_entity_poly.pdbx_seq_one_letter_code
_entity_poly.pdbx_strand_id
1 'polypeptide(L)'
;TVLPRFRSPDDLKEVLGYLNATKQERDYSVIGNFAPTDAAGRCVYCSHCHPCPKGLDIAMINKYYDLAKSGDALAKDHYRKLELHTGDCIRCGHCNNRCPFKVRQMERMEDIKDYFGN
;
A
#
# COMPACT_ATOMS: atom_id res chain seq x y z
N THR A 1 1.84 -0.11 -21.66
CA THR A 1 2.25 1.28 -21.99
C THR A 1 3.02 1.86 -20.81
N VAL A 2 4.19 2.42 -21.08
CA VAL A 2 5.05 3.07 -20.08
C VAL A 2 5.06 4.56 -20.38
N LEU A 3 4.84 5.38 -19.33
CA LEU A 3 4.88 6.84 -19.40
C LEU A 3 6.09 7.35 -18.61
N PRO A 4 7.28 7.39 -19.20
CA PRO A 4 8.48 7.86 -18.51
C PRO A 4 8.43 9.37 -18.31
N ARG A 5 9.02 9.84 -17.20
CA ARG A 5 9.19 11.26 -16.92
C ARG A 5 10.62 11.70 -17.27
N PHE A 6 10.74 12.72 -18.10
CA PHE A 6 12.02 13.29 -18.48
C PHE A 6 12.29 14.60 -17.72
N ARG A 7 13.50 14.76 -17.23
CA ARG A 7 14.01 16.00 -16.61
C ARG A 7 15.17 16.59 -17.38
N SER A 8 15.87 15.74 -18.15
CA SER A 8 17.07 16.11 -18.90
C SER A 8 17.17 15.34 -20.20
N PRO A 9 18.00 15.79 -21.18
CA PRO A 9 18.31 15.02 -22.39
C PRO A 9 18.94 13.66 -22.11
N ASP A 10 19.64 13.51 -20.97
CA ASP A 10 20.26 12.25 -20.58
C ASP A 10 19.22 11.21 -20.15
N ASP A 11 18.17 11.62 -19.44
CA ASP A 11 17.02 10.77 -19.13
C ASP A 11 16.37 10.23 -20.40
N LEU A 12 16.24 11.08 -21.44
CA LEU A 12 15.71 10.67 -22.72
C LEU A 12 16.58 9.61 -23.40
N LYS A 13 17.91 9.75 -23.36
CA LYS A 13 18.84 8.76 -23.93
C LYS A 13 18.74 7.43 -23.21
N GLU A 14 18.65 7.43 -21.87
CA GLU A 14 18.44 6.21 -21.08
C GLU A 14 17.16 5.48 -21.47
N VAL A 15 16.06 6.20 -21.56
CA VAL A 15 14.76 5.60 -21.93
C VAL A 15 14.78 5.08 -23.37
N LEU A 16 15.37 5.80 -24.30
CA LEU A 16 15.53 5.34 -25.69
C LEU A 16 16.44 4.12 -25.79
N GLY A 17 17.42 3.99 -24.91
CA GLY A 17 18.28 2.81 -24.80
C GLY A 17 17.49 1.52 -24.55
N TYR A 18 16.34 1.60 -23.88
CA TYR A 18 15.46 0.44 -23.67
C TYR A 18 14.95 -0.17 -25.00
N LEU A 19 14.75 0.63 -26.03
CA LEU A 19 14.29 0.14 -27.33
C LEU A 19 15.31 -0.79 -27.99
N ASN A 20 16.59 -0.55 -27.73
CA ASN A 20 17.71 -1.33 -28.26
C ASN A 20 18.23 -2.39 -27.28
N ALA A 21 17.65 -2.46 -26.08
CA ALA A 21 18.03 -3.41 -25.06
C ALA A 21 17.73 -4.85 -25.50
N THR A 22 18.63 -5.77 -25.16
CA THR A 22 18.46 -7.19 -25.41
C THR A 22 17.35 -7.78 -24.54
N LYS A 23 16.85 -8.97 -24.92
CA LYS A 23 15.84 -9.69 -24.13
C LYS A 23 16.32 -9.95 -22.70
N GLN A 24 17.62 -10.22 -22.53
CA GLN A 24 18.22 -10.47 -21.22
C GLN A 24 18.29 -9.20 -20.36
N GLU A 25 18.62 -8.05 -20.97
CA GLU A 25 18.62 -6.75 -20.28
C GLU A 25 17.23 -6.27 -19.92
N ARG A 26 16.19 -6.74 -20.61
CA ARG A 26 14.78 -6.47 -20.31
C ARG A 26 14.17 -7.46 -19.32
N ASP A 27 14.94 -8.42 -18.83
CA ASP A 27 14.47 -9.38 -17.84
C ASP A 27 14.49 -8.76 -16.45
N TYR A 28 13.31 -8.39 -15.98
CA TYR A 28 13.07 -7.84 -14.65
C TYR A 28 12.64 -8.89 -13.62
N SER A 29 12.75 -10.19 -13.94
CA SER A 29 12.35 -11.29 -13.03
C SER A 29 13.11 -11.25 -11.71
N VAL A 30 14.31 -10.69 -11.69
CA VAL A 30 15.11 -10.47 -10.49
C VAL A 30 14.37 -9.64 -9.42
N ILE A 31 13.45 -8.76 -9.80
CA ILE A 31 12.65 -7.95 -8.88
C ILE A 31 11.82 -8.84 -7.95
N GLY A 32 11.35 -9.99 -8.45
CA GLY A 32 10.61 -10.96 -7.63
C GLY A 32 11.43 -11.61 -6.52
N ASN A 33 12.76 -11.54 -6.61
CA ASN A 33 13.68 -12.08 -5.59
C ASN A 33 13.98 -11.09 -4.46
N PHE A 34 13.62 -9.82 -4.63
CA PHE A 34 13.73 -8.83 -3.57
C PHE A 34 12.56 -9.01 -2.61
N ALA A 35 12.76 -9.82 -1.57
CA ALA A 35 11.84 -9.82 -0.45
C ALA A 35 11.91 -8.43 0.21
N PRO A 36 10.78 -7.75 0.43
CA PRO A 36 10.77 -6.45 1.09
C PRO A 36 11.03 -6.62 2.59
N THR A 37 12.26 -6.98 2.94
CA THR A 37 12.68 -7.25 4.32
C THR A 37 12.49 -6.03 5.21
N ASP A 38 12.70 -4.84 4.66
CA ASP A 38 12.56 -3.59 5.40
C ASP A 38 11.11 -3.15 5.61
N ALA A 39 10.19 -3.75 4.86
CA ALA A 39 8.76 -3.47 4.98
C ALA A 39 7.98 -4.56 5.73
N ALA A 40 8.67 -5.60 6.25
CA ALA A 40 8.01 -6.63 7.04
C ALA A 40 7.32 -6.03 8.26
N GLY A 41 6.03 -6.34 8.44
CA GLY A 41 5.19 -5.77 9.50
C GLY A 41 4.71 -4.33 9.25
N ARG A 42 5.10 -3.71 8.13
CA ARG A 42 4.64 -2.35 7.75
C ARG A 42 3.60 -2.40 6.64
N CYS A 43 2.54 -1.64 6.80
CA CYS A 43 1.57 -1.47 5.72
C CYS A 43 2.12 -0.49 4.67
N VAL A 44 2.18 -0.95 3.42
CA VAL A 44 2.61 -0.15 2.26
C VAL A 44 1.43 0.21 1.35
N TYR A 45 0.22 0.04 1.83
CA TYR A 45 -1.03 0.39 1.15
C TYR A 45 -1.22 -0.29 -0.21
N CYS A 46 -0.63 -1.47 -0.39
CA CYS A 46 -0.61 -2.21 -1.67
C CYS A 46 -1.94 -2.87 -2.05
N SER A 47 -2.93 -2.82 -1.17
CA SER A 47 -4.28 -3.38 -1.37
C SER A 47 -4.37 -4.90 -1.60
N HIS A 48 -3.30 -5.67 -1.38
CA HIS A 48 -3.34 -7.14 -1.48
C HIS A 48 -4.28 -7.80 -0.45
N CYS A 49 -4.60 -7.09 0.63
CA CYS A 49 -5.60 -7.52 1.61
C CYS A 49 -7.05 -7.46 1.11
N HIS A 50 -7.28 -6.81 -0.04
CA HIS A 50 -8.59 -6.76 -0.68
C HIS A 50 -8.90 -8.04 -1.50
N PRO A 51 -10.18 -8.33 -1.77
CA PRO A 51 -11.36 -7.64 -1.22
C PRO A 51 -11.59 -7.98 0.25
N CYS A 52 -12.00 -7.00 1.05
CA CYS A 52 -12.51 -7.27 2.39
C CYS A 52 -13.92 -7.84 2.30
N PRO A 53 -14.27 -8.95 2.97
CA PRO A 53 -15.62 -9.52 2.93
C PRO A 53 -16.72 -8.56 3.40
N LYS A 54 -16.35 -7.61 4.26
CA LYS A 54 -17.27 -6.54 4.73
C LYS A 54 -17.24 -5.28 3.85
N GLY A 55 -16.25 -5.16 2.95
CA GLY A 55 -16.11 -4.02 2.05
C GLY A 55 -15.23 -2.88 2.58
N LEU A 56 -14.52 -3.06 3.70
CA LEU A 56 -13.60 -2.02 4.21
C LEU A 56 -12.46 -1.76 3.23
N ASP A 57 -12.13 -0.49 3.01
CA ASP A 57 -10.89 -0.09 2.33
C ASP A 57 -9.72 -0.07 3.33
N ILE A 58 -9.19 -1.26 3.58
CA ILE A 58 -8.13 -1.48 4.58
C ILE A 58 -6.87 -0.65 4.26
N ALA A 59 -6.55 -0.48 2.98
CA ALA A 59 -5.38 0.28 2.56
C ALA A 59 -5.53 1.76 2.88
N MET A 60 -6.69 2.36 2.57
CA MET A 60 -6.97 3.76 2.88
C MET A 60 -7.11 4.01 4.38
N ILE A 61 -7.75 3.12 5.11
CA ILE A 61 -7.85 3.18 6.57
C ILE A 61 -6.45 3.25 7.20
N ASN A 62 -5.56 2.33 6.81
CA ASN A 62 -4.17 2.33 7.28
C ASN A 62 -3.43 3.62 6.90
N LYS A 63 -3.61 4.10 5.69
CA LYS A 63 -2.98 5.32 5.20
C LYS A 63 -3.38 6.54 6.03
N TYR A 64 -4.67 6.72 6.28
CA TYR A 64 -5.14 7.85 7.08
C TYR A 64 -4.67 7.77 8.54
N TYR A 65 -4.59 6.58 9.08
CA TYR A 65 -4.02 6.39 10.41
C TYR A 65 -2.55 6.81 10.49
N ASP A 66 -1.73 6.34 9.55
CA ASP A 66 -0.31 6.68 9.53
C ASP A 66 -0.08 8.18 9.27
N LEU A 67 -0.86 8.80 8.39
CA LEU A 67 -0.84 10.25 8.16
C LEU A 67 -1.24 11.02 9.43
N ALA A 68 -2.30 10.61 10.11
CA ALA A 68 -2.72 11.25 11.36
C ALA A 68 -1.65 11.14 12.45
N LYS A 69 -0.99 10.00 12.57
CA LYS A 69 0.15 9.81 13.49
C LYS A 69 1.38 10.67 13.13
N SER A 70 1.54 10.97 11.84
CA SER A 70 2.59 11.86 11.34
C SER A 70 2.26 13.35 11.51
N GLY A 71 1.09 13.68 12.06
CA GLY A 71 0.68 15.06 12.32
C GLY A 71 -0.20 15.69 11.24
N ASP A 72 -0.69 14.91 10.27
CA ASP A 72 -1.63 15.41 9.26
C ASP A 72 -3.01 15.66 9.89
N ALA A 73 -3.36 16.94 10.03
CA ALA A 73 -4.63 17.36 10.62
C ALA A 73 -5.86 16.97 9.80
N LEU A 74 -5.71 16.81 8.47
CA LEU A 74 -6.81 16.48 7.57
C LEU A 74 -7.09 14.96 7.52
N ALA A 75 -6.16 14.15 7.94
CA ALA A 75 -6.28 12.69 7.86
C ALA A 75 -7.49 12.16 8.62
N LYS A 76 -7.82 12.76 9.76
CA LYS A 76 -9.00 12.40 10.57
C LYS A 76 -10.31 12.69 9.82
N ASP A 77 -10.37 13.82 9.13
CA ASP A 77 -11.57 14.20 8.37
C ASP A 77 -11.73 13.32 7.11
N HIS A 78 -10.63 12.93 6.48
CA HIS A 78 -10.64 11.98 5.38
C HIS A 78 -11.09 10.58 5.83
N TYR A 79 -10.61 10.13 6.99
CA TYR A 79 -11.04 8.86 7.57
C TYR A 79 -12.56 8.85 7.83
N ARG A 80 -13.09 9.93 8.41
CA ARG A 80 -14.53 10.04 8.71
C ARG A 80 -15.43 10.02 7.48
N LYS A 81 -14.91 10.40 6.30
CA LYS A 81 -15.63 10.39 5.02
C LYS A 81 -15.66 9.02 4.36
N LEU A 82 -14.96 8.03 4.88
CA LEU A 82 -15.06 6.67 4.39
C LEU A 82 -16.47 6.13 4.68
N GLU A 83 -16.99 5.30 3.78
CA GLU A 83 -18.31 4.67 3.95
C GLU A 83 -18.34 3.68 5.10
N LEU A 84 -17.22 2.96 5.30
CA LEU A 84 -17.06 1.97 6.36
C LEU A 84 -15.79 2.27 7.17
N HIS A 85 -15.88 2.04 8.45
CA HIS A 85 -14.82 2.31 9.42
C HIS A 85 -14.35 1.04 10.11
N THR A 86 -13.30 1.13 10.92
CA THR A 86 -12.75 -0.02 11.63
C THR A 86 -13.75 -0.69 12.57
N GLY A 87 -14.76 0.06 13.06
CA GLY A 87 -15.86 -0.49 13.86
C GLY A 87 -16.73 -1.50 13.10
N ASP A 88 -16.76 -1.45 11.77
CA ASP A 88 -17.50 -2.39 10.92
C ASP A 88 -16.72 -3.70 10.65
N CYS A 89 -15.50 -3.81 11.16
CA CYS A 89 -14.65 -4.98 10.97
C CYS A 89 -15.22 -6.21 11.68
N ILE A 90 -15.48 -7.28 10.91
CA ILE A 90 -15.98 -8.56 11.44
C ILE A 90 -14.87 -9.51 11.93
N ARG A 91 -13.62 -9.07 11.95
CA ARG A 91 -12.45 -9.81 12.47
C ARG A 91 -12.26 -11.19 11.82
N CYS A 92 -12.58 -11.33 10.55
CA CYS A 92 -12.51 -12.62 9.84
C CYS A 92 -11.07 -13.11 9.52
N GLY A 93 -10.04 -12.30 9.71
CA GLY A 93 -8.64 -12.67 9.45
C GLY A 93 -8.22 -12.70 7.99
N HIS A 94 -9.14 -12.47 7.04
CA HIS A 94 -8.86 -12.53 5.61
C HIS A 94 -7.68 -11.63 5.20
N CYS A 95 -7.64 -10.40 5.72
CA CYS A 95 -6.60 -9.42 5.44
C CYS A 95 -5.22 -9.83 5.98
N ASN A 96 -5.17 -10.48 7.16
CA ASN A 96 -3.92 -11.00 7.72
C ASN A 96 -3.30 -12.06 6.82
N ASN A 97 -4.14 -12.99 6.34
CA ASN A 97 -3.69 -14.12 5.53
C ASN A 97 -3.20 -13.70 4.14
N ARG A 98 -3.72 -12.60 3.60
CA ARG A 98 -3.37 -12.10 2.27
C ARG A 98 -2.25 -11.08 2.26
N CYS A 99 -1.85 -10.54 3.41
CA CYS A 99 -0.83 -9.51 3.48
C CYS A 99 0.56 -10.06 3.15
N PRO A 100 1.21 -9.65 2.02
CA PRO A 100 2.54 -10.12 1.67
C PRO A 100 3.63 -9.60 2.63
N PHE A 101 3.34 -8.52 3.35
CA PHE A 101 4.24 -7.91 4.34
C PHE A 101 3.99 -8.41 5.76
N LYS A 102 3.13 -9.40 5.94
CA LYS A 102 2.81 -10.02 7.24
C LYS A 102 2.35 -8.99 8.30
N VAL A 103 1.64 -7.97 7.86
CA VAL A 103 1.03 -7.00 8.77
C VAL A 103 -0.14 -7.65 9.49
N ARG A 104 -0.21 -7.48 10.80
CA ARG A 104 -1.34 -7.93 11.62
C ARG A 104 -2.50 -6.93 11.47
N GLN A 105 -3.20 -7.02 10.34
CA GLN A 105 -4.23 -6.05 9.99
C GLN A 105 -5.39 -6.01 10.98
N MET A 106 -5.78 -7.14 11.55
CA MET A 106 -6.87 -7.20 12.53
C MET A 106 -6.54 -6.43 13.81
N GLU A 107 -5.34 -6.63 14.35
CA GLU A 107 -4.86 -5.89 15.53
C GLU A 107 -4.76 -4.40 15.21
N ARG A 108 -4.23 -4.09 14.02
CA ARG A 108 -4.12 -2.72 13.56
C ARG A 108 -5.49 -2.03 13.37
N MET A 109 -6.53 -2.77 12.96
CA MET A 109 -7.90 -2.22 12.91
C MET A 109 -8.42 -1.85 14.30
N GLU A 110 -8.04 -2.59 15.34
CA GLU A 110 -8.37 -2.23 16.73
C GLU A 110 -7.64 -0.96 17.18
N ASP A 111 -6.34 -0.88 16.95
CA ASP A 111 -5.55 0.32 17.27
C ASP A 111 -6.12 1.57 16.58
N ILE A 112 -6.55 1.41 15.31
CA ILE A 112 -7.14 2.51 14.53
C ILE A 112 -8.52 2.89 15.07
N LYS A 113 -9.31 1.91 15.46
CA LYS A 113 -10.60 2.15 16.11
C LYS A 113 -10.44 2.95 17.40
N ASP A 114 -9.48 2.57 18.24
CA ASP A 114 -9.20 3.27 19.49
C ASP A 114 -8.70 4.70 19.25
N TYR A 115 -7.90 4.89 18.21
CA TYR A 115 -7.35 6.19 17.84
C TYR A 115 -8.40 7.17 17.29
N PHE A 116 -9.26 6.73 16.39
CA PHE A 116 -10.29 7.56 15.76
C PHE A 116 -11.63 7.53 16.49
N GLY A 117 -11.89 6.52 17.28
CA GLY A 117 -13.10 6.35 18.09
C GLY A 117 -14.27 5.67 17.37
N ASN A 118 -13.99 5.02 16.23
CA ASN A 118 -15.02 4.27 15.47
C ASN A 118 -14.45 3.19 14.53
#